data_17f01ad239ec5b01637ff33dc243c845
#
_entry.id   17f01ad239ec5b01637ff33dc243c845
#
_cell.length_a   1.000
_cell.length_b   1.000
_cell.length_c   1.000
_cell.angle_alpha   90.00
_cell.angle_beta   90.00
_cell.angle_gamma   90.00
#
_symmetry.space_group_name_H-M   'P 1'
#
loop_
_entity.id
_entity.type
_entity.pdbx_description
1 polymer ?
#
loop_
_entity_poly.entity_id
_entity_poly.type
_entity_poly.pdbx_seq_one_letter_code
_entity_poly.pdbx_strand_id
1 'polypeptide(L)'
;MSKFAQTLAAAALAFALLAPAAWAGQNAHDEHQKAQATNGQPMNHGQMQNMDHGAMDHSQMNHSQMGQDEKGQAQPSGYGSRTPIPVPTEAARAAAFPQLPPHHMHTGSINSLFLMDKLEYQDADDASVLSWDASGWIGRDINRFWFRSEGERANGKTEKAEVQALYGRAVSPWWELVAGVRQDFKPGSPQTWAAFGAQGMPLYGLETEATAFLGENGQSALRLEGDYDILLTNKLILQPTAEVNFYGRNDHERGIGSGLGNTEVGLRLRYEIVREFAPYIGVTWNRNYGNTADFAREEGEDNDEARFVAGIRFWF
;
A
#
# COMPACT_ATOMS: atom_id res chain seq x y z
N MET A 1 0.49 -8.20 -37.70
CA MET A 1 0.02 -7.87 -36.35
C MET A 1 -0.29 -9.19 -35.65
N SER A 2 0.55 -9.63 -34.73
CA SER A 2 0.48 -10.97 -34.15
C SER A 2 -0.64 -11.01 -33.09
N LYS A 3 -1.20 -12.20 -32.88
CA LYS A 3 -2.23 -12.47 -31.85
C LYS A 3 -1.82 -11.99 -30.44
N PHE A 4 -0.52 -11.79 -30.23
CA PHE A 4 0.09 -11.29 -29.01
C PHE A 4 -0.25 -9.81 -28.69
N ALA A 5 -0.31 -8.96 -29.71
CA ALA A 5 -0.71 -7.54 -29.53
C ALA A 5 -2.19 -7.41 -29.16
N GLN A 6 -3.02 -8.39 -29.54
CA GLN A 6 -4.45 -8.40 -29.22
C GLN A 6 -4.72 -8.86 -27.78
N THR A 7 -3.85 -9.70 -27.20
CA THR A 7 -4.01 -10.19 -25.82
C THR A 7 -3.58 -9.15 -24.78
N LEU A 8 -2.51 -8.40 -25.07
CA LEU A 8 -2.08 -7.28 -24.20
C LEU A 8 -3.09 -6.10 -24.23
N ALA A 9 -3.69 -5.83 -25.40
CA ALA A 9 -4.76 -4.84 -25.52
C ALA A 9 -6.03 -5.26 -24.75
N ALA A 10 -6.34 -6.56 -24.67
CA ALA A 10 -7.50 -7.08 -23.95
C ALA A 10 -7.32 -6.99 -22.42
N ALA A 11 -6.11 -7.18 -21.89
CA ALA A 11 -5.82 -7.03 -20.47
C ALA A 11 -5.90 -5.56 -20.02
N ALA A 12 -5.39 -4.63 -20.84
CA ALA A 12 -5.50 -3.20 -20.58
C ALA A 12 -6.95 -2.69 -20.70
N LEU A 13 -7.74 -3.27 -21.62
CA LEU A 13 -9.15 -2.89 -21.80
C LEU A 13 -10.06 -3.35 -20.65
N ALA A 14 -9.74 -4.48 -20.02
CA ALA A 14 -10.51 -4.99 -18.88
C ALA A 14 -10.40 -4.07 -17.63
N PHE A 15 -9.27 -3.39 -17.45
CA PHE A 15 -9.10 -2.41 -16.38
C PHE A 15 -9.81 -1.08 -16.65
N ALA A 16 -9.87 -0.65 -17.91
CA ALA A 16 -10.54 0.61 -18.28
C ALA A 16 -12.06 0.57 -18.08
N LEU A 17 -12.67 -0.62 -18.06
CA LEU A 17 -14.12 -0.78 -17.86
C LEU A 17 -14.54 -0.81 -16.38
N LEU A 18 -13.60 -0.91 -15.43
CA LEU A 18 -13.87 -0.90 -13.99
C LEU A 18 -13.66 0.49 -13.33
N ALA A 19 -13.09 1.44 -14.05
CA ALA A 19 -12.79 2.78 -13.55
C ALA A 19 -14.00 3.70 -13.23
N PRO A 20 -15.20 3.58 -13.84
CA PRO A 20 -16.28 4.55 -13.59
C PRO A 20 -16.94 4.43 -12.23
N ALA A 21 -16.75 3.35 -11.48
CA ALA A 21 -17.42 3.16 -10.19
C ALA A 21 -16.80 3.95 -9.02
N ALA A 22 -15.52 4.26 -9.07
CA ALA A 22 -14.83 5.00 -8.01
C ALA A 22 -15.15 6.51 -8.04
N TRP A 23 -15.47 7.06 -9.22
CA TRP A 23 -15.79 8.47 -9.36
C TRP A 23 -17.22 8.84 -8.92
N ALA A 24 -18.13 7.88 -8.90
CA ALA A 24 -19.51 8.12 -8.45
C ALA A 24 -19.60 8.30 -6.91
N GLY A 25 -18.63 7.82 -6.14
CA GLY A 25 -18.61 7.93 -4.68
C GLY A 25 -18.20 9.31 -4.14
N GLN A 26 -17.39 10.06 -4.88
CA GLN A 26 -16.94 11.39 -4.42
C GLN A 26 -18.02 12.47 -4.59
N ASN A 27 -18.91 12.32 -5.55
CA ASN A 27 -20.02 13.28 -5.73
C ASN A 27 -21.11 13.19 -4.67
N ALA A 28 -21.23 12.06 -3.94
CA ALA A 28 -22.21 11.91 -2.86
C ALA A 28 -21.81 12.69 -1.59
N HIS A 29 -20.52 12.95 -1.37
CA HIS A 29 -20.05 13.77 -0.24
C HIS A 29 -20.30 15.26 -0.47
N ASP A 30 -20.25 15.73 -1.72
CA ASP A 30 -20.49 17.14 -2.04
C ASP A 30 -21.99 17.53 -1.97
N GLU A 31 -22.91 16.60 -2.22
CA GLU A 31 -24.34 16.88 -2.07
C GLU A 31 -24.77 16.98 -0.60
N HIS A 32 -24.14 16.24 0.33
CA HIS A 32 -24.41 16.37 1.76
C HIS A 32 -23.91 17.72 2.31
N GLN A 33 -22.83 18.28 1.79
CA GLN A 33 -22.36 19.62 2.19
C GLN A 33 -23.24 20.73 1.63
N LYS A 34 -23.82 20.54 0.45
CA LYS A 34 -24.76 21.53 -0.13
C LYS A 34 -26.13 21.56 0.55
N ALA A 35 -26.61 20.42 1.06
CA ALA A 35 -27.87 20.36 1.79
C ALA A 35 -27.79 21.01 3.20
N GLN A 36 -26.60 21.11 3.80
CA GLN A 36 -26.39 21.79 5.08
C GLN A 36 -26.18 23.31 4.93
N ALA A 37 -25.84 23.79 3.74
CA ALA A 37 -25.59 25.21 3.49
C ALA A 37 -26.86 26.06 3.28
N THR A 38 -28.05 25.45 3.19
CA THR A 38 -29.32 26.16 2.94
C THR A 38 -30.13 26.49 4.20
N ASN A 39 -29.74 25.98 5.38
CA ASN A 39 -30.34 26.40 6.65
C ASN A 39 -29.38 27.34 7.39
N GLY A 40 -29.52 28.62 7.06
CA GLY A 40 -28.63 29.68 7.54
C GLY A 40 -28.65 29.90 9.04
N GLN A 41 -27.57 29.51 9.68
CA GLN A 41 -26.95 30.24 10.79
C GLN A 41 -25.44 29.96 10.78
N PRO A 42 -24.58 30.97 10.89
CA PRO A 42 -23.13 30.77 10.93
C PRO A 42 -22.73 30.11 12.25
N MET A 43 -22.20 28.89 12.21
CA MET A 43 -21.57 28.28 13.37
C MET A 43 -20.29 29.02 13.68
N ASN A 44 -20.24 29.62 14.86
CA ASN A 44 -19.09 30.30 15.42
C ASN A 44 -18.02 29.30 15.83
N HIS A 45 -16.96 29.17 15.04
CA HIS A 45 -15.82 28.26 15.25
C HIS A 45 -14.94 28.61 16.48
N GLY A 46 -15.40 29.51 17.33
CA GLY A 46 -14.66 29.96 18.53
C GLY A 46 -14.84 29.08 19.79
N GLN A 47 -15.63 28.02 19.77
CA GLN A 47 -15.94 27.23 20.98
C GLN A 47 -15.45 25.80 21.03
N MET A 48 -14.61 25.33 20.08
CA MET A 48 -14.06 23.96 20.10
C MET A 48 -12.66 23.85 20.76
N GLN A 49 -12.25 24.76 21.61
CA GLN A 49 -10.94 24.70 22.28
C GLN A 49 -10.95 24.27 23.75
N ASN A 50 -12.04 23.71 24.25
CA ASN A 50 -12.05 23.16 25.62
C ASN A 50 -12.77 21.81 25.66
N MET A 51 -12.21 20.79 25.05
CA MET A 51 -12.48 19.40 25.46
C MET A 51 -11.48 19.04 26.56
N ASP A 52 -11.94 19.16 27.79
CA ASP A 52 -11.23 18.70 28.98
C ASP A 52 -11.25 17.16 29.00
N HIS A 53 -10.07 16.55 28.87
CA HIS A 53 -9.84 15.11 28.93
C HIS A 53 -9.80 14.56 30.37
N GLY A 54 -10.51 15.16 31.29
CA GLY A 54 -10.47 14.87 32.73
C GLY A 54 -11.72 14.25 33.31
N ALA A 55 -12.14 13.05 32.90
CA ALA A 55 -13.08 12.27 33.69
C ALA A 55 -12.84 10.77 33.50
N MET A 56 -11.70 10.26 33.98
CA MET A 56 -11.62 8.87 34.38
C MET A 56 -12.16 8.74 35.79
N ASP A 57 -13.28 8.02 35.93
CA ASP A 57 -13.89 7.67 37.21
C ASP A 57 -12.95 6.75 38.00
N HIS A 58 -12.30 7.27 39.04
CA HIS A 58 -11.45 6.54 39.98
C HIS A 58 -12.22 6.04 41.21
N SER A 59 -13.53 5.80 41.13
CA SER A 59 -14.37 5.41 42.25
C SER A 59 -14.20 3.96 42.77
N GLN A 60 -13.13 3.24 42.35
CA GLN A 60 -12.84 1.89 42.85
C GLN A 60 -11.48 1.72 43.51
N MET A 61 -10.82 2.76 43.99
CA MET A 61 -9.69 2.58 44.91
C MET A 61 -10.13 2.79 46.36
N ASN A 62 -10.34 1.70 47.05
CA ASN A 62 -10.63 1.66 48.47
C ASN A 62 -9.35 2.02 49.26
N HIS A 63 -9.20 3.25 49.68
CA HIS A 63 -8.17 3.71 50.61
C HIS A 63 -8.64 3.76 52.04
N SER A 64 -9.25 2.70 52.57
CA SER A 64 -9.47 2.57 54.00
C SER A 64 -8.30 1.79 54.63
N GLN A 65 -7.16 2.44 54.81
CA GLN A 65 -6.19 2.16 55.89
C GLN A 65 -4.96 3.08 55.73
N MET A 66 -5.04 4.28 56.38
CA MET A 66 -3.86 4.87 57.03
C MET A 66 -4.30 5.99 57.96
N GLY A 67 -4.09 5.74 59.25
CA GLY A 67 -3.62 6.66 60.30
C GLY A 67 -4.45 7.90 60.57
N GLN A 68 -5.21 7.81 61.63
CA GLN A 68 -5.55 9.00 62.43
C GLN A 68 -4.22 9.60 62.94
N ASP A 69 -3.96 10.89 62.64
CA ASP A 69 -3.55 11.84 63.63
C ASP A 69 -3.22 13.20 62.97
N GLU A 70 -3.57 14.22 63.75
CA GLU A 70 -3.28 15.67 63.65
C GLU A 70 -4.32 16.59 63.02
N LYS A 71 -4.97 17.25 63.96
CA LYS A 71 -5.71 18.50 63.78
C LYS A 71 -4.80 19.60 63.22
N GLY A 72 -4.80 19.82 61.95
CA GLY A 72 -4.32 21.04 61.32
C GLY A 72 -5.50 21.72 60.63
N GLN A 73 -5.89 22.89 61.05
CA GLN A 73 -6.86 23.75 60.36
C GLN A 73 -6.32 24.08 58.98
N ALA A 74 -6.78 23.37 57.96
CA ALA A 74 -6.55 23.73 56.56
C ALA A 74 -7.52 24.91 56.22
N GLN A 75 -6.97 26.07 56.00
CA GLN A 75 -7.70 27.16 55.32
C GLN A 75 -8.19 26.64 53.96
N PRO A 76 -9.44 26.92 53.59
CA PRO A 76 -9.91 26.57 52.26
C PRO A 76 -9.14 27.40 51.22
N SER A 77 -8.31 26.78 50.43
CA SER A 77 -7.69 27.37 49.25
C SER A 77 -8.81 27.83 48.32
N GLY A 78 -8.99 29.13 48.20
CA GLY A 78 -10.09 29.78 47.50
C GLY A 78 -9.96 29.71 45.96
N TYR A 79 -9.95 28.51 45.40
CA TYR A 79 -10.17 28.27 43.98
C TYR A 79 -11.53 27.60 43.74
N GLY A 80 -12.57 28.09 44.41
CA GLY A 80 -13.95 27.81 43.98
C GLY A 80 -14.18 28.45 42.62
N SER A 81 -14.80 27.72 41.72
CA SER A 81 -15.24 28.21 40.41
C SER A 81 -15.89 29.59 40.58
N ARG A 82 -15.37 30.64 39.93
CA ARG A 82 -15.89 32.02 40.03
C ARG A 82 -17.32 32.17 39.53
N THR A 83 -17.82 31.16 38.78
CA THR A 83 -19.21 31.06 38.36
C THR A 83 -19.79 29.73 38.84
N PRO A 84 -20.91 29.73 39.58
CA PRO A 84 -21.56 28.51 40.00
C PRO A 84 -22.00 27.77 38.74
N ILE A 85 -21.51 26.52 38.57
CA ILE A 85 -21.94 25.63 37.48
C ILE A 85 -23.35 25.21 37.81
N PRO A 86 -24.38 25.56 37.02
CA PRO A 86 -25.75 25.13 37.32
C PRO A 86 -25.84 23.62 37.21
N VAL A 87 -26.57 23.01 38.15
CA VAL A 87 -26.82 21.56 38.09
C VAL A 87 -27.63 21.26 36.84
N PRO A 88 -27.16 20.35 35.95
CA PRO A 88 -27.87 20.03 34.71
C PRO A 88 -29.29 19.53 35.01
N THR A 89 -30.29 20.13 34.41
CA THR A 89 -31.68 19.65 34.49
C THR A 89 -31.87 18.35 33.70
N GLU A 90 -32.93 17.59 34.00
CA GLU A 90 -33.27 16.40 33.20
C GLU A 90 -33.45 16.73 31.70
N ALA A 91 -34.06 17.89 31.40
CA ALA A 91 -34.19 18.37 30.01
C ALA A 91 -32.83 18.68 29.36
N ALA A 92 -31.90 19.26 30.11
CA ALA A 92 -30.54 19.54 29.59
C ALA A 92 -29.76 18.24 29.35
N ARG A 93 -29.92 17.23 30.21
CA ARG A 93 -29.32 15.90 30.01
C ARG A 93 -29.93 15.19 28.80
N ALA A 94 -31.26 15.21 28.64
CA ALA A 94 -31.92 14.65 27.49
C ALA A 94 -31.52 15.33 26.16
N ALA A 95 -31.32 16.64 26.19
CA ALA A 95 -30.86 17.39 25.03
C ALA A 95 -29.36 17.14 24.68
N ALA A 96 -28.54 16.87 25.70
CA ALA A 96 -27.11 16.56 25.50
C ALA A 96 -26.90 15.16 24.85
N PHE A 97 -27.84 14.24 25.01
CA PHE A 97 -27.81 12.90 24.43
C PHE A 97 -29.06 12.63 23.59
N PRO A 98 -29.23 13.35 22.45
CA PRO A 98 -30.36 13.07 21.56
C PRO A 98 -30.31 11.63 21.09
N GLN A 99 -31.44 10.97 20.96
CA GLN A 99 -31.50 9.68 20.30
C GLN A 99 -31.16 9.86 18.83
N LEU A 100 -29.95 9.48 18.46
CA LEU A 100 -29.53 9.45 17.08
C LEU A 100 -30.25 8.31 16.35
N PRO A 101 -30.74 8.54 15.13
CA PRO A 101 -31.25 7.44 14.33
C PRO A 101 -30.15 6.39 14.14
N PRO A 102 -30.48 5.09 14.06
CA PRO A 102 -29.48 4.05 13.86
C PRO A 102 -28.64 4.39 12.63
N HIS A 103 -27.35 4.59 12.85
CA HIS A 103 -26.40 4.80 11.78
C HIS A 103 -26.21 3.44 11.10
N HIS A 104 -26.73 3.30 9.89
CA HIS A 104 -26.36 2.19 9.04
C HIS A 104 -24.91 2.41 8.63
N MET A 105 -23.98 1.77 9.32
CA MET A 105 -22.62 1.62 8.84
C MET A 105 -22.73 0.91 7.50
N HIS A 106 -22.27 1.55 6.42
CA HIS A 106 -22.12 0.93 5.11
C HIS A 106 -20.97 -0.08 5.16
N THR A 107 -21.07 -1.08 6.03
CA THR A 107 -20.15 -2.21 6.12
C THR A 107 -20.40 -3.07 4.90
N GLY A 108 -19.49 -3.00 3.92
CA GLY A 108 -19.53 -3.90 2.78
C GLY A 108 -19.52 -3.25 1.41
N SER A 109 -19.14 -1.98 1.29
CA SER A 109 -18.84 -1.39 -0.02
C SER A 109 -17.70 -2.16 -0.69
N ILE A 110 -17.85 -2.40 -1.99
CA ILE A 110 -16.75 -2.89 -2.82
C ILE A 110 -15.93 -1.67 -3.21
N ASN A 111 -14.65 -1.73 -2.94
CA ASN A 111 -13.67 -0.71 -3.30
C ASN A 111 -12.69 -1.30 -4.31
N SER A 112 -12.01 -0.44 -5.03
CA SER A 112 -10.95 -0.82 -5.97
C SER A 112 -9.82 0.21 -5.94
N LEU A 113 -8.64 -0.25 -6.26
CA LEU A 113 -7.45 0.55 -6.46
C LEU A 113 -6.73 0.04 -7.70
N PHE A 114 -6.21 0.93 -8.50
CA PHE A 114 -5.20 0.66 -9.50
C PHE A 114 -3.97 1.51 -9.21
N LEU A 115 -2.79 0.89 -9.21
CA LEU A 115 -1.50 1.52 -9.03
C LEU A 115 -0.60 1.14 -10.20
N MET A 116 -0.09 2.11 -10.92
CA MET A 116 1.10 1.98 -11.75
C MET A 116 2.28 2.46 -10.89
N ASP A 117 2.96 1.52 -10.25
CA ASP A 117 4.06 1.85 -9.35
C ASP A 117 5.30 2.28 -10.14
N LYS A 118 5.61 1.53 -11.20
CA LYS A 118 6.72 1.83 -12.10
C LYS A 118 6.23 1.86 -13.54
N LEU A 119 6.44 2.95 -14.21
CA LEU A 119 6.47 3.04 -15.66
C LEU A 119 7.70 3.87 -15.99
N GLU A 120 8.85 3.19 -16.17
CA GLU A 120 10.14 3.83 -16.21
C GLU A 120 10.94 3.47 -17.44
N TYR A 121 11.64 4.46 -17.91
CA TYR A 121 12.71 4.32 -18.88
C TYR A 121 14.01 4.16 -18.11
N GLN A 122 14.78 3.14 -18.48
CA GLN A 122 16.07 2.82 -17.89
C GLN A 122 17.14 2.98 -18.97
N ASP A 123 18.21 3.68 -18.64
CA ASP A 123 19.38 3.85 -19.48
C ASP A 123 20.40 2.76 -19.08
N ALA A 124 20.48 1.72 -19.90
CA ALA A 124 21.42 0.61 -19.77
C ALA A 124 22.58 0.80 -20.73
N ASP A 125 23.76 0.24 -20.45
CA ASP A 125 24.99 0.46 -21.20
C ASP A 125 24.83 0.17 -22.70
N ASP A 126 24.07 -0.84 -23.10
CA ASP A 126 23.88 -1.24 -24.49
C ASP A 126 22.42 -1.16 -24.99
N ALA A 127 21.48 -0.75 -24.13
CA ALA A 127 20.05 -0.78 -24.46
C ALA A 127 19.23 0.27 -23.74
N SER A 128 18.15 0.68 -24.38
CA SER A 128 17.06 1.39 -23.71
C SER A 128 16.01 0.38 -23.23
N VAL A 129 15.75 0.37 -21.93
CA VAL A 129 14.77 -0.52 -21.33
C VAL A 129 13.53 0.27 -20.88
N LEU A 130 12.36 -0.22 -21.23
CA LEU A 130 11.10 0.23 -20.67
C LEU A 130 10.62 -0.83 -19.69
N SER A 131 10.54 -0.46 -18.41
CA SER A 131 10.04 -1.32 -17.34
C SER A 131 8.67 -0.85 -16.86
N TRP A 132 7.81 -1.79 -16.50
CA TRP A 132 6.52 -1.50 -15.87
C TRP A 132 6.26 -2.43 -14.69
N ASP A 133 5.62 -1.87 -13.69
CA ASP A 133 5.08 -2.58 -12.54
C ASP A 133 3.71 -1.98 -12.22
N ALA A 134 2.68 -2.77 -12.40
CA ALA A 134 1.30 -2.37 -12.20
C ALA A 134 0.59 -3.34 -11.29
N SER A 135 -0.11 -2.84 -10.31
CA SER A 135 -0.94 -3.62 -9.41
C SER A 135 -2.33 -3.02 -9.26
N GLY A 136 -3.26 -3.83 -8.82
CA GLY A 136 -4.60 -3.35 -8.51
C GLY A 136 -5.39 -4.39 -7.75
N TRP A 137 -6.40 -3.93 -7.03
CA TRP A 137 -7.30 -4.82 -6.34
C TRP A 137 -8.74 -4.35 -6.41
N ILE A 138 -9.65 -5.29 -6.27
CA ILE A 138 -11.06 -5.05 -6.08
C ILE A 138 -11.56 -5.94 -4.95
N GLY A 139 -12.37 -5.39 -4.05
CA GLY A 139 -12.89 -6.19 -2.95
C GLY A 139 -13.44 -5.38 -1.80
N ARG A 140 -13.46 -6.01 -0.64
CA ARG A 140 -13.89 -5.44 0.63
C ARG A 140 -12.71 -5.36 1.59
N ASP A 141 -12.91 -4.81 2.78
CA ASP A 141 -11.86 -4.58 3.77
C ASP A 141 -11.03 -5.82 4.12
N ILE A 142 -11.66 -7.00 4.15
CA ILE A 142 -11.01 -8.25 4.54
C ILE A 142 -10.59 -9.10 3.35
N ASN A 143 -11.40 -9.10 2.28
CA ASN A 143 -11.19 -10.00 1.14
C ASN A 143 -11.06 -9.18 -0.14
N ARG A 144 -9.96 -9.38 -0.88
CA ARG A 144 -9.63 -8.67 -2.10
C ARG A 144 -9.21 -9.64 -3.17
N PHE A 145 -9.48 -9.28 -4.40
CA PHE A 145 -8.89 -9.90 -5.58
C PHE A 145 -7.83 -8.96 -6.13
N TRP A 146 -6.60 -9.44 -6.19
CA TRP A 146 -5.45 -8.71 -6.69
C TRP A 146 -5.12 -9.11 -8.12
N PHE A 147 -4.73 -8.15 -8.90
CA PHE A 147 -4.13 -8.32 -10.20
C PHE A 147 -2.81 -7.56 -10.22
N ARG A 148 -1.75 -8.21 -10.73
CA ARG A 148 -0.43 -7.60 -10.86
C ARG A 148 0.13 -7.90 -12.24
N SER A 149 0.92 -7.00 -12.79
CA SER A 149 1.62 -7.17 -14.05
C SER A 149 2.96 -6.46 -13.97
N GLU A 150 4.02 -7.19 -14.23
CA GLU A 150 5.39 -6.72 -14.25
C GLU A 150 6.07 -7.11 -15.55
N GLY A 151 6.98 -6.28 -16.04
CA GLY A 151 7.77 -6.66 -17.18
C GLY A 151 8.75 -5.61 -17.66
N GLU A 152 9.61 -6.07 -18.57
CA GLU A 152 10.67 -5.28 -19.18
C GLU A 152 10.69 -5.46 -20.68
N ARG A 153 10.99 -4.38 -21.37
CA ARG A 153 11.13 -4.36 -22.82
C ARG A 153 12.40 -3.63 -23.21
N ALA A 154 13.40 -4.36 -23.70
CA ALA A 154 14.66 -3.81 -24.19
C ALA A 154 14.68 -3.82 -25.71
N ASN A 155 15.13 -2.73 -26.33
CA ASN A 155 15.29 -2.61 -27.78
C ASN A 155 14.06 -3.06 -28.60
N GLY A 156 12.86 -2.81 -28.05
CA GLY A 156 11.60 -3.17 -28.70
C GLY A 156 11.18 -4.63 -28.57
N LYS A 157 11.94 -5.49 -27.86
CA LYS A 157 11.60 -6.88 -27.53
C LYS A 157 11.22 -6.97 -26.07
N THR A 158 10.20 -7.77 -25.77
CA THR A 158 9.83 -8.08 -24.38
C THR A 158 10.75 -9.18 -23.86
N GLU A 159 11.50 -8.85 -22.81
CA GLU A 159 12.46 -9.76 -22.16
C GLU A 159 11.89 -10.38 -20.89
N LYS A 160 11.15 -9.61 -20.10
CA LYS A 160 10.41 -10.10 -18.94
C LYS A 160 8.94 -9.69 -19.06
N ALA A 161 8.03 -10.61 -18.79
CA ALA A 161 6.61 -10.29 -18.69
C ALA A 161 5.89 -11.33 -17.84
N GLU A 162 5.28 -10.90 -16.76
CA GLU A 162 4.46 -11.73 -15.89
C GLU A 162 3.13 -11.06 -15.56
N VAL A 163 2.15 -11.90 -15.20
CA VAL A 163 0.85 -11.49 -14.71
C VAL A 163 0.48 -12.39 -13.54
N GLN A 164 -0.06 -11.79 -12.49
CA GLN A 164 -0.54 -12.52 -11.32
C GLN A 164 -2.01 -12.22 -11.07
N ALA A 165 -2.76 -13.23 -10.65
CA ALA A 165 -4.14 -13.15 -10.21
C ALA A 165 -4.24 -13.82 -8.84
N LEU A 166 -4.47 -13.03 -7.78
CA LEU A 166 -4.36 -13.49 -6.40
C LEU A 166 -5.64 -13.16 -5.63
N TYR A 167 -6.02 -14.06 -4.75
CA TYR A 167 -7.01 -13.79 -3.70
C TYR A 167 -6.26 -13.40 -2.43
N GLY A 168 -6.58 -12.23 -1.90
CA GLY A 168 -6.03 -11.68 -0.69
C GLY A 168 -7.02 -11.71 0.47
N ARG A 169 -6.53 -12.02 1.67
CA ARG A 169 -7.28 -11.97 2.91
C ARG A 169 -6.49 -11.27 4.00
N ALA A 170 -7.01 -10.16 4.49
CA ALA A 170 -6.45 -9.47 5.64
C ALA A 170 -6.56 -10.36 6.89
N VAL A 171 -5.43 -10.66 7.53
CA VAL A 171 -5.32 -11.45 8.76
C VAL A 171 -5.02 -10.57 9.97
N SER A 172 -4.58 -9.34 9.73
CA SER A 172 -4.42 -8.29 10.73
C SER A 172 -4.54 -6.92 10.05
N PRO A 173 -4.57 -5.81 10.79
CA PRO A 173 -4.59 -4.47 10.18
C PRO A 173 -3.39 -4.17 9.27
N TRP A 174 -2.27 -4.88 9.44
CA TRP A 174 -1.02 -4.61 8.75
C TRP A 174 -0.58 -5.74 7.81
N TRP A 175 -1.26 -6.88 7.83
CA TRP A 175 -0.86 -8.05 7.05
C TRP A 175 -2.04 -8.67 6.30
N GLU A 176 -1.79 -9.00 5.06
CA GLU A 176 -2.67 -9.73 4.17
C GLU A 176 -1.96 -10.98 3.66
N LEU A 177 -2.62 -12.12 3.69
CA LEU A 177 -2.17 -13.34 3.03
C LEU A 177 -2.75 -13.37 1.63
N VAL A 178 -1.94 -13.74 0.66
CA VAL A 178 -2.33 -13.85 -0.74
C VAL A 178 -2.09 -15.26 -1.27
N ALA A 179 -2.99 -15.72 -2.13
CA ALA A 179 -2.84 -17.01 -2.81
C ALA A 179 -3.48 -16.95 -4.20
N GLY A 180 -2.85 -17.56 -5.19
CA GLY A 180 -3.37 -17.55 -6.54
C GLY A 180 -2.44 -18.11 -7.56
N VAL A 181 -2.43 -17.52 -8.75
CA VAL A 181 -1.64 -17.97 -9.89
C VAL A 181 -0.81 -16.81 -10.46
N ARG A 182 0.39 -17.15 -10.92
CA ARG A 182 1.27 -16.31 -11.74
C ARG A 182 1.47 -17.00 -13.07
N GLN A 183 1.44 -16.22 -14.13
CA GLN A 183 1.76 -16.65 -15.49
C GLN A 183 2.92 -15.83 -16.00
N ASP A 184 4.05 -16.47 -16.24
CA ASP A 184 5.18 -15.89 -16.96
C ASP A 184 5.01 -16.08 -18.44
N PHE A 185 5.23 -15.05 -19.21
CA PHE A 185 5.23 -15.06 -20.67
C PHE A 185 6.64 -14.98 -21.22
N LYS A 186 7.57 -14.41 -20.44
CA LYS A 186 9.00 -14.24 -20.74
C LYS A 186 9.77 -14.18 -19.40
N PRO A 187 11.09 -14.58 -19.41
CA PRO A 187 11.87 -15.17 -20.51
C PRO A 187 11.46 -16.62 -20.84
N GLY A 188 11.97 -17.14 -21.93
CA GLY A 188 11.74 -18.53 -22.37
C GLY A 188 10.29 -18.84 -22.78
N SER A 189 9.89 -20.09 -22.61
CA SER A 189 8.52 -20.57 -22.83
C SER A 189 7.59 -20.09 -21.71
N PRO A 190 6.29 -19.83 -22.00
CA PRO A 190 5.33 -19.47 -20.94
C PRO A 190 5.26 -20.54 -19.85
N GLN A 191 5.21 -20.09 -18.58
CA GLN A 191 5.16 -20.95 -17.41
C GLN A 191 4.12 -20.49 -16.41
N THR A 192 3.37 -21.44 -15.83
CA THR A 192 2.36 -21.19 -14.82
C THR A 192 2.89 -21.59 -13.44
N TRP A 193 2.60 -20.75 -12.44
CA TRP A 193 2.98 -20.95 -11.05
C TRP A 193 1.77 -20.83 -10.14
N ALA A 194 1.69 -21.67 -9.14
CA ALA A 194 0.89 -21.39 -7.96
C ALA A 194 1.66 -20.41 -7.06
N ALA A 195 1.00 -19.38 -6.58
CA ALA A 195 1.58 -18.32 -5.76
C ALA A 195 0.95 -18.30 -4.36
N PHE A 196 1.77 -18.19 -3.31
CA PHE A 196 1.35 -18.08 -1.91
C PHE A 196 2.25 -17.07 -1.24
N GLY A 197 1.68 -16.05 -0.60
CA GLY A 197 2.48 -14.99 -0.02
C GLY A 197 1.82 -14.29 1.15
N ALA A 198 2.61 -13.40 1.73
CA ALA A 198 2.17 -12.43 2.71
C ALA A 198 2.68 -11.06 2.29
N GLN A 199 1.82 -10.07 2.34
CA GLN A 199 2.15 -8.67 2.09
C GLN A 199 1.68 -7.80 3.23
N GLY A 200 2.35 -6.68 3.46
CA GLY A 200 1.94 -5.78 4.52
C GLY A 200 2.90 -4.62 4.78
N MET A 201 2.52 -3.83 5.76
CA MET A 201 3.26 -2.65 6.20
C MET A 201 3.64 -2.82 7.69
N PRO A 202 4.73 -3.56 8.00
CA PRO A 202 5.14 -3.80 9.39
C PRO A 202 5.57 -2.54 10.14
N LEU A 203 6.05 -1.54 9.42
CA LEU A 203 6.37 -0.20 9.92
C LEU A 203 5.77 0.84 8.99
N TYR A 204 5.45 2.00 9.53
CA TYR A 204 4.92 3.10 8.73
C TYR A 204 5.88 3.46 7.57
N GLY A 205 5.37 3.44 6.35
CA GLY A 205 6.14 3.71 5.14
C GLY A 205 6.99 2.55 4.62
N LEU A 206 7.06 1.40 5.33
CA LEU A 206 7.75 0.20 4.86
C LEU A 206 6.72 -0.81 4.35
N GLU A 207 6.63 -0.95 3.05
CA GLU A 207 5.88 -2.01 2.39
C GLU A 207 6.77 -3.23 2.21
N THR A 208 6.24 -4.42 2.49
CA THR A 208 6.99 -5.67 2.39
C THR A 208 6.13 -6.75 1.79
N GLU A 209 6.75 -7.58 0.97
CA GLU A 209 6.14 -8.75 0.40
C GLU A 209 7.08 -9.96 0.45
N ALA A 210 6.51 -11.13 0.71
CA ALA A 210 7.19 -12.41 0.63
C ALA A 210 6.28 -13.41 -0.07
N THR A 211 6.62 -13.82 -1.30
CA THR A 211 5.78 -14.71 -2.11
C THR A 211 6.58 -15.92 -2.57
N ALA A 212 6.08 -17.11 -2.23
CA ALA A 212 6.57 -18.40 -2.71
C ALA A 212 5.79 -18.84 -3.95
N PHE A 213 6.50 -19.35 -4.94
CA PHE A 213 5.96 -19.84 -6.20
C PHE A 213 6.29 -21.31 -6.39
N LEU A 214 5.30 -22.08 -6.81
CA LEU A 214 5.44 -23.50 -7.18
C LEU A 214 5.02 -23.66 -8.64
N GLY A 215 5.98 -23.89 -9.49
CA GLY A 215 5.79 -24.01 -10.93
C GLY A 215 5.66 -25.45 -11.42
N GLU A 216 5.49 -25.59 -12.71
CA GLU A 216 5.47 -26.88 -13.40
C GLU A 216 6.83 -27.58 -13.26
N ASN A 217 6.87 -28.91 -13.45
CA ASN A 217 8.08 -29.73 -13.41
C ASN A 217 8.89 -29.63 -12.09
N GLY A 218 8.25 -29.27 -10.95
CA GLY A 218 8.90 -29.16 -9.66
C GLY A 218 9.80 -27.92 -9.53
N GLN A 219 9.58 -26.90 -10.33
CA GLN A 219 10.17 -25.58 -10.17
C GLN A 219 9.60 -24.92 -8.90
N SER A 220 10.44 -24.21 -8.19
CA SER A 220 10.04 -23.40 -7.03
C SER A 220 10.84 -22.11 -6.98
N ALA A 221 10.21 -21.05 -6.49
CA ALA A 221 10.88 -19.76 -6.28
C ALA A 221 10.34 -19.09 -5.02
N LEU A 222 11.15 -18.19 -4.45
CA LEU A 222 10.77 -17.28 -3.37
C LEU A 222 11.23 -15.89 -3.75
N ARG A 223 10.30 -14.93 -3.76
CA ARG A 223 10.58 -13.50 -3.96
C ARG A 223 10.33 -12.77 -2.66
N LEU A 224 11.28 -11.94 -2.27
CA LEU A 224 11.18 -11.03 -1.13
C LEU A 224 11.33 -9.61 -1.65
N GLU A 225 10.40 -8.75 -1.32
CA GLU A 225 10.38 -7.35 -1.75
C GLU A 225 10.21 -6.45 -0.55
N GLY A 226 10.78 -5.26 -0.64
CA GLY A 226 10.64 -4.23 0.37
C GLY A 226 10.88 -2.84 -0.19
N ASP A 227 9.94 -1.94 0.08
CA ASP A 227 9.97 -0.54 -0.31
C ASP A 227 9.78 0.35 0.90
N TYR A 228 10.55 1.42 1.00
CA TYR A 228 10.45 2.34 2.13
C TYR A 228 10.32 3.78 1.69
N ASP A 229 9.21 4.44 2.05
CA ASP A 229 8.96 5.84 1.73
C ASP A 229 9.53 6.77 2.80
N ILE A 230 10.63 7.49 2.47
CA ILE A 230 11.25 8.51 3.31
C ILE A 230 10.79 9.88 2.84
N LEU A 231 9.92 10.51 3.61
CA LEU A 231 9.42 11.85 3.30
C LEU A 231 10.50 12.91 3.60
N LEU A 232 11.17 13.41 2.57
CA LEU A 232 12.09 14.53 2.70
C LEU A 232 11.33 15.85 2.87
N THR A 233 10.21 15.96 2.19
CA THR A 233 9.20 17.03 2.35
C THR A 233 7.81 16.43 2.18
N ASN A 234 6.75 17.23 2.30
CA ASN A 234 5.37 16.77 2.04
C ASN A 234 5.12 16.31 0.60
N LYS A 235 6.04 16.58 -0.33
CA LYS A 235 5.91 16.23 -1.76
C LYS A 235 7.12 15.51 -2.34
N LEU A 236 8.27 15.59 -1.67
CA LEU A 236 9.50 14.97 -2.13
C LEU A 236 9.79 13.75 -1.27
N ILE A 237 9.80 12.60 -1.89
CA ILE A 237 9.92 11.29 -1.25
C ILE A 237 11.15 10.59 -1.81
N LEU A 238 12.01 10.11 -0.94
CA LEU A 238 13.12 9.22 -1.29
C LEU A 238 12.68 7.80 -0.99
N GLN A 239 12.69 6.94 -2.01
CA GLN A 239 12.22 5.56 -1.93
C GLN A 239 13.36 4.59 -2.24
N PRO A 240 14.06 4.04 -1.24
CA PRO A 240 14.85 2.84 -1.40
C PRO A 240 13.94 1.64 -1.60
N THR A 241 14.32 0.75 -2.53
CA THR A 241 13.64 -0.50 -2.85
C THR A 241 14.63 -1.64 -2.85
N ALA A 242 14.19 -2.84 -2.50
CA ALA A 242 15.01 -4.03 -2.57
C ALA A 242 14.16 -5.25 -2.94
N GLU A 243 14.65 -6.03 -3.88
CA GLU A 243 14.06 -7.31 -4.28
C GLU A 243 15.13 -8.40 -4.24
N VAL A 244 14.76 -9.60 -3.78
CA VAL A 244 15.63 -10.77 -3.71
C VAL A 244 14.87 -11.98 -4.21
N ASN A 245 15.44 -12.67 -5.20
CA ASN A 245 14.85 -13.86 -5.78
C ASN A 245 15.69 -15.11 -5.49
N PHE A 246 15.03 -16.15 -4.99
CA PHE A 246 15.59 -17.48 -4.79
C PHE A 246 14.86 -18.49 -5.66
N TYR A 247 15.60 -19.43 -6.20
CA TYR A 247 15.06 -20.50 -7.06
C TYR A 247 15.49 -21.87 -6.56
N GLY A 248 14.58 -22.82 -6.58
CA GLY A 248 14.84 -24.19 -6.10
C GLY A 248 15.60 -25.07 -7.10
N ARG A 249 15.58 -24.73 -8.39
CA ARG A 249 16.20 -25.52 -9.46
C ARG A 249 16.73 -24.63 -10.56
N ASN A 250 17.75 -25.14 -11.26
CA ASN A 250 18.24 -24.50 -12.49
C ASN A 250 17.19 -24.59 -13.60
N ASP A 251 17.05 -23.50 -14.34
CA ASP A 251 16.27 -23.40 -15.57
C ASP A 251 17.10 -22.66 -16.61
N HIS A 252 17.81 -23.42 -17.43
CA HIS A 252 18.74 -22.88 -18.42
C HIS A 252 18.02 -22.13 -19.53
N GLU A 253 16.78 -22.53 -19.86
CA GLU A 253 15.97 -21.84 -20.88
C GLU A 253 15.62 -20.41 -20.47
N ARG A 254 15.58 -20.14 -19.16
CA ARG A 254 15.26 -18.83 -18.59
C ARG A 254 16.46 -18.10 -18.01
N GLY A 255 17.65 -18.67 -18.12
CA GLY A 255 18.84 -18.10 -17.50
C GLY A 255 18.81 -18.10 -15.97
N ILE A 256 18.03 -18.99 -15.34
CA ILE A 256 17.80 -19.01 -13.89
C ILE A 256 18.62 -20.13 -13.25
N GLY A 257 19.46 -19.78 -12.28
CA GLY A 257 20.22 -20.70 -11.45
C GLY A 257 19.55 -20.99 -10.11
N SER A 258 19.79 -22.20 -9.57
CA SER A 258 19.28 -22.57 -8.24
C SER A 258 20.00 -21.84 -7.11
N GLY A 259 19.29 -21.56 -6.01
CA GLY A 259 19.75 -20.81 -4.85
C GLY A 259 19.36 -19.33 -4.95
N LEU A 260 20.22 -18.44 -4.45
CA LEU A 260 20.06 -17.00 -4.66
C LEU A 260 20.31 -16.71 -6.15
N GLY A 261 19.28 -16.28 -6.85
CA GLY A 261 19.32 -15.98 -8.27
C GLY A 261 19.81 -14.58 -8.55
N ASN A 262 19.02 -13.59 -8.13
CA ASN A 262 19.37 -12.19 -8.32
C ASN A 262 18.89 -11.32 -7.15
N THR A 263 19.49 -10.15 -7.04
CA THR A 263 19.02 -9.05 -6.19
C THR A 263 18.92 -7.78 -7.01
N GLU A 264 17.87 -7.02 -6.78
CA GLU A 264 17.73 -5.66 -7.28
C GLU A 264 17.62 -4.69 -6.11
N VAL A 265 18.37 -3.61 -6.16
CA VAL A 265 18.29 -2.50 -5.21
C VAL A 265 18.05 -1.22 -5.99
N GLY A 266 17.06 -0.47 -5.59
CA GLY A 266 16.69 0.79 -6.22
C GLY A 266 16.74 1.96 -5.23
N LEU A 267 16.98 3.14 -5.76
CA LEU A 267 16.82 4.39 -5.03
C LEU A 267 16.16 5.40 -5.95
N ARG A 268 14.93 5.75 -5.65
CA ARG A 268 14.11 6.66 -6.47
C ARG A 268 13.81 7.94 -5.69
N LEU A 269 13.92 9.08 -6.34
CA LEU A 269 13.51 10.37 -5.81
C LEU A 269 12.24 10.80 -6.52
N ARG A 270 11.12 10.70 -5.84
CA ARG A 270 9.77 10.93 -6.33
C ARG A 270 9.26 12.30 -5.90
N TYR A 271 8.66 13.05 -6.83
CA TYR A 271 8.01 14.32 -6.56
C TYR A 271 6.50 14.25 -6.82
N GLU A 272 5.68 14.33 -5.77
CA GLU A 272 4.23 14.35 -5.87
C GLU A 272 3.73 15.72 -6.35
N ILE A 273 3.44 15.84 -7.66
CA ILE A 273 2.76 17.01 -8.22
C ILE A 273 1.37 17.11 -7.57
N VAL A 274 0.64 16.01 -7.64
CA VAL A 274 -0.54 15.66 -6.84
C VAL A 274 -0.29 14.27 -6.26
N ARG A 275 -1.06 13.85 -5.26
CA ARG A 275 -0.82 12.54 -4.60
C ARG A 275 -0.99 11.36 -5.54
N GLU A 276 -1.90 11.51 -6.50
CA GLU A 276 -2.23 10.48 -7.49
C GLU A 276 -1.25 10.41 -8.65
N PHE A 277 -0.34 11.39 -8.79
CA PHE A 277 0.62 11.44 -9.90
C PHE A 277 1.96 12.03 -9.47
N ALA A 278 3.03 11.24 -9.63
CA ALA A 278 4.37 11.58 -9.22
C ALA A 278 5.42 11.12 -10.25
N PRO A 279 6.08 12.03 -10.97
CA PRO A 279 7.30 11.71 -11.69
C PRO A 279 8.45 11.45 -10.71
N TYR A 280 9.41 10.63 -11.14
CA TYR A 280 10.61 10.34 -10.39
C TYR A 280 11.83 10.13 -11.28
N ILE A 281 12.99 10.25 -10.65
CA ILE A 281 14.29 9.85 -11.20
C ILE A 281 14.98 8.95 -10.18
N GLY A 282 15.90 8.11 -10.62
CA GLY A 282 16.58 7.23 -9.68
C GLY A 282 17.72 6.46 -10.31
N VAL A 283 18.21 5.51 -9.52
CA VAL A 283 19.20 4.53 -9.93
C VAL A 283 18.73 3.15 -9.45
N THR A 284 18.96 2.13 -10.26
CA THR A 284 18.78 0.74 -9.88
C THR A 284 20.10 0.01 -10.06
N TRP A 285 20.32 -0.99 -9.24
CA TRP A 285 21.44 -1.88 -9.33
C TRP A 285 20.94 -3.31 -9.22
N ASN A 286 21.19 -4.09 -10.26
CA ASN A 286 20.82 -5.50 -10.34
C ASN A 286 22.09 -6.34 -10.29
N ARG A 287 22.04 -7.48 -9.60
CA ARG A 287 23.15 -8.42 -9.52
C ARG A 287 22.67 -9.86 -9.54
N ASN A 288 23.27 -10.63 -10.45
CA ASN A 288 23.08 -12.05 -10.57
C ASN A 288 24.09 -12.84 -9.72
N TYR A 289 23.67 -13.99 -9.18
CA TYR A 289 24.48 -14.84 -8.30
C TYR A 289 24.50 -16.30 -8.77
N GLY A 290 25.54 -17.02 -8.37
CA GLY A 290 25.66 -18.46 -8.59
C GLY A 290 25.49 -18.86 -10.05
N ASN A 291 24.70 -19.89 -10.30
CA ASN A 291 24.46 -20.37 -11.67
C ASN A 291 23.71 -19.37 -12.54
N THR A 292 22.91 -18.46 -11.98
CA THR A 292 22.28 -17.37 -12.73
C THR A 292 23.37 -16.47 -13.35
N ALA A 293 24.38 -16.13 -12.56
CA ALA A 293 25.51 -15.34 -13.03
C ALA A 293 26.37 -16.10 -14.05
N ASP A 294 26.44 -17.44 -13.96
CA ASP A 294 27.13 -18.26 -14.95
C ASP A 294 26.40 -18.25 -16.29
N PHE A 295 25.07 -18.40 -16.26
CA PHE A 295 24.24 -18.34 -17.48
C PHE A 295 24.27 -16.96 -18.14
N ALA A 296 24.20 -15.87 -17.38
CA ALA A 296 24.31 -14.51 -17.89
C ALA A 296 25.66 -14.32 -18.63
N ARG A 297 26.76 -14.81 -18.06
CA ARG A 297 28.09 -14.76 -18.71
C ARG A 297 28.18 -15.62 -19.97
N GLU A 298 27.48 -16.75 -20.04
CA GLU A 298 27.41 -17.59 -21.24
C GLU A 298 26.68 -16.85 -22.38
N GLU A 299 25.70 -16.01 -22.03
CA GLU A 299 24.95 -15.18 -23.00
C GLU A 299 25.67 -13.86 -23.32
N GLY A 300 26.77 -13.57 -22.63
CA GLY A 300 27.58 -12.36 -22.82
C GLY A 300 27.06 -11.16 -22.06
N GLU A 301 26.22 -11.38 -21.05
CA GLU A 301 25.68 -10.36 -20.18
C GLU A 301 26.55 -10.18 -18.93
N ASP A 302 26.54 -8.95 -18.38
CA ASP A 302 27.23 -8.64 -17.13
C ASP A 302 26.48 -9.20 -15.91
N ASN A 303 27.22 -9.59 -14.87
CA ASN A 303 26.63 -10.13 -13.65
C ASN A 303 26.00 -9.06 -12.76
N ASP A 304 26.45 -7.82 -12.90
CA ASP A 304 25.94 -6.66 -12.16
C ASP A 304 25.85 -5.46 -13.10
N GLU A 305 24.74 -4.75 -12.99
CA GLU A 305 24.44 -3.60 -13.80
C GLU A 305 23.78 -2.50 -12.98
N ALA A 306 24.27 -1.28 -13.14
CA ALA A 306 23.68 -0.08 -12.56
C ALA A 306 23.01 0.73 -13.67
N ARG A 307 21.75 1.10 -13.51
CA ARG A 307 20.96 1.83 -14.50
C ARG A 307 20.44 3.13 -13.90
N PHE A 308 20.51 4.22 -14.68
CA PHE A 308 19.73 5.40 -14.37
C PHE A 308 18.30 5.21 -14.85
N VAL A 309 17.35 5.63 -14.01
CA VAL A 309 15.93 5.46 -14.30
C VAL A 309 15.20 6.79 -14.21
N ALA A 310 14.22 6.97 -15.09
CA ALA A 310 13.27 8.07 -15.03
C ALA A 310 11.88 7.55 -15.37
N GLY A 311 10.90 7.87 -14.54
CA GLY A 311 9.57 7.30 -14.69
C GLY A 311 8.47 8.11 -14.04
N ILE A 312 7.28 7.52 -14.07
CA ILE A 312 6.08 8.06 -13.43
C ILE A 312 5.41 6.98 -12.59
N ARG A 313 4.86 7.41 -11.47
CA ARG A 313 3.96 6.64 -10.61
C ARG A 313 2.60 7.31 -10.59
N PHE A 314 1.53 6.53 -10.71
CA PHE A 314 0.17 7.07 -10.57
C PHE A 314 -0.80 5.99 -10.07
N TRP A 315 -1.88 6.46 -9.42
CA TRP A 315 -2.94 5.59 -8.92
C TRP A 315 -4.32 6.24 -9.02
N PHE A 316 -5.35 5.46 -9.01
CA PHE A 316 -6.75 5.90 -8.98
C PHE A 316 -7.70 4.85 -8.42
#